data_62ed950ee456e4a328e3c7a6f12dc399
#
_entry.id   62ed950ee456e4a328e3c7a6f12dc399
#
_cell.length_a   1.000
_cell.length_b   1.000
_cell.length_c   1.000
_cell.angle_alpha   90.00
_cell.angle_beta   90.00
_cell.angle_gamma   90.00
#
_symmetry.space_group_name_H-M   'P 1'
#
loop_
_entity.id
_entity.type
_entity.pdbx_description
1 polymer ?
#
loop_
_entity_poly.entity_id
_entity_poly.type
_entity_poly.pdbx_seq_one_letter_code
_entity_poly.pdbx_strand_id
1 'polypeptide(L)'
;MAVLAAAQLLDELMGRNRNLGPNQKSKELHWEDAEFCKYFLVKFCPHDLFVNTRADLGPCPKVHDDSAKEQYETSTSYLKSQYEDDFLRFAQGMLNDVERKIVKGKQRLALMEAKESPSSLSPAQTIKNMEQINLLSERINSLVNEAEQTGTEGNVEEAQGLMKLCDQLKEERDTLRKQNDNSHWSQTAELAAAQEKQMEVCEVCGAFLIVGDAQSRIDDHLMGKQHVGYARLKQAVEELVVIVKAEKAGQKKEEKPVKGMIVGAITEIYPLEYIPVLLEEV
;
A
#
# COMPACT_ATOMS: atom_id res chain seq x y z
N MET A 1 22.22 7.47 26.89
CA MET A 1 20.82 7.04 26.70
C MET A 1 20.10 6.83 28.03
N ALA A 2 20.54 5.93 28.93
CA ALA A 2 19.88 5.67 30.20
C ALA A 2 19.74 6.89 31.14
N VAL A 3 20.74 7.75 31.21
CA VAL A 3 20.74 8.97 32.03
C VAL A 3 19.70 9.99 31.57
N LEU A 4 19.51 10.15 30.24
CA LEU A 4 18.52 11.06 29.68
C LEU A 4 17.09 10.53 29.93
N ALA A 5 16.87 9.23 29.78
CA ALA A 5 15.57 8.59 30.07
C ALA A 5 15.23 8.70 31.57
N ALA A 6 16.22 8.51 32.47
CA ALA A 6 16.02 8.70 33.90
C ALA A 6 15.74 10.16 34.28
N ALA A 7 16.40 11.11 33.62
CA ALA A 7 16.14 12.52 33.82
C ALA A 7 14.72 12.91 33.37
N GLN A 8 14.27 12.43 32.22
CA GLN A 8 12.91 12.63 31.73
C GLN A 8 11.85 12.06 32.68
N LEU A 9 12.05 10.83 33.17
CA LEU A 9 11.14 10.22 34.12
C LEU A 9 11.09 11.01 35.45
N LEU A 10 12.22 11.51 35.91
CA LEU A 10 12.29 12.34 37.12
C LEU A 10 11.62 13.70 36.89
N ASP A 11 11.73 14.27 35.70
CA ASP A 11 11.07 15.54 35.35
C ASP A 11 9.55 15.37 35.24
N GLU A 12 9.11 14.20 34.80
CA GLU A 12 7.69 13.83 34.74
C GLU A 12 7.08 13.62 36.12
N LEU A 13 7.79 12.92 37.02
CA LEU A 13 7.30 12.59 38.36
C LEU A 13 7.39 13.73 39.36
N MET A 14 8.46 14.54 39.30
CA MET A 14 8.77 15.61 40.27
C MET A 14 8.59 17.02 39.68
N GLY A 15 8.28 17.14 38.42
CA GLY A 15 8.24 18.41 37.71
C GLY A 15 9.63 18.90 37.27
N ARG A 16 9.67 19.62 36.18
CA ARG A 16 10.91 20.19 35.59
C ARG A 16 11.61 21.23 36.51
N ASN A 17 10.84 21.85 37.37
CA ASN A 17 11.31 22.91 38.25
C ASN A 17 11.99 22.42 39.53
N ARG A 18 12.20 21.10 39.68
CA ARG A 18 12.76 20.45 40.89
C ARG A 18 14.15 20.98 41.31
N ASN A 19 14.95 21.47 40.34
CA ASN A 19 16.30 21.93 40.59
C ASN A 19 16.41 23.49 40.69
N LEU A 20 15.26 24.20 40.69
CA LEU A 20 15.27 25.65 40.82
C LEU A 20 15.57 26.06 42.24
N GLY A 21 16.50 26.97 42.43
CA GLY A 21 16.76 27.57 43.71
C GLY A 21 15.59 28.45 44.19
N PRO A 22 15.47 28.71 45.50
CA PRO A 22 14.34 29.46 46.07
C PRO A 22 14.16 30.89 45.50
N ASN A 23 15.16 31.44 44.84
CA ASN A 23 15.13 32.77 44.24
C ASN A 23 15.05 32.75 42.71
N GLN A 24 15.00 31.58 42.07
CA GLN A 24 14.86 31.46 40.64
C GLN A 24 13.39 31.32 40.27
N LYS A 25 12.90 32.26 39.44
CA LYS A 25 11.54 32.13 38.87
C LYS A 25 11.49 30.95 37.90
N SER A 26 10.46 30.14 38.01
CA SER A 26 10.16 29.14 36.98
C SER A 26 10.01 29.84 35.63
N LYS A 27 10.70 29.34 34.61
CA LYS A 27 10.48 29.80 33.23
C LYS A 27 9.06 29.34 32.87
N GLU A 28 8.18 30.29 32.56
CA GLU A 28 6.88 29.97 32.03
C GLU A 28 7.10 29.24 30.68
N LEU A 29 6.62 28.00 30.62
CA LEU A 29 6.75 27.15 29.44
C LEU A 29 5.68 27.58 28.44
N HIS A 30 6.12 28.11 27.32
CA HIS A 30 5.23 28.41 26.20
C HIS A 30 5.28 27.27 25.18
N TRP A 31 4.14 26.85 24.66
CA TRP A 31 4.04 25.82 23.62
C TRP A 31 4.84 26.17 22.34
N GLU A 32 5.17 27.46 22.14
CA GLU A 32 5.99 27.97 21.02
C GLU A 32 7.49 27.66 21.19
N ASP A 33 7.94 27.23 22.37
CA ASP A 33 9.34 26.92 22.63
C ASP A 33 9.85 25.80 21.72
N ALA A 34 11.06 25.96 21.19
CA ALA A 34 11.68 25.00 20.28
C ALA A 34 11.95 23.60 20.88
N GLU A 35 11.85 23.48 22.20
CA GLU A 35 12.02 22.23 22.94
C GLU A 35 10.86 21.26 22.74
N PHE A 36 9.65 21.77 22.48
CA PHE A 36 8.46 20.95 22.31
C PHE A 36 8.34 20.35 20.91
N CYS A 37 7.72 19.17 20.85
CA CYS A 37 7.47 18.48 19.60
C CYS A 37 6.22 19.07 18.91
N LYS A 38 6.41 19.74 17.79
CA LYS A 38 5.33 20.32 16.98
C LYS A 38 4.25 19.29 16.59
N TYR A 39 4.68 18.08 16.25
CA TYR A 39 3.76 17.02 15.83
C TYR A 39 2.89 16.50 16.99
N PHE A 40 3.48 16.40 18.18
CA PHE A 40 2.76 16.01 19.39
C PHE A 40 1.70 17.05 19.77
N LEU A 41 2.05 18.35 19.66
CA LEU A 41 1.13 19.45 19.94
C LEU A 41 -0.08 19.43 19.01
N VAL A 42 0.09 19.17 17.71
CA VAL A 42 -1.01 19.16 16.73
C VAL A 42 -1.94 17.99 16.99
N LYS A 43 -1.42 16.76 17.13
CA LYS A 43 -2.25 15.57 17.35
C LYS A 43 -1.50 14.46 18.08
N PHE A 44 -0.46 13.91 17.50
CA PHE A 44 0.42 12.88 18.05
C PHE A 44 1.77 12.90 17.33
N CYS A 45 2.80 12.37 18.01
CA CYS A 45 4.11 12.28 17.39
C CYS A 45 4.24 10.99 16.57
N PRO A 46 4.64 11.05 15.30
CA PRO A 46 4.88 9.84 14.48
C PRO A 46 5.98 8.94 15.03
N HIS A 47 6.96 9.49 15.76
CA HIS A 47 8.01 8.70 16.41
C HIS A 47 7.43 7.73 17.44
N ASP A 48 6.44 8.14 18.23
CA ASP A 48 5.81 7.29 19.24
C ASP A 48 4.87 6.25 18.63
N LEU A 49 4.34 6.55 17.44
CA LEU A 49 3.35 5.70 16.78
C LEU A 49 3.96 4.42 16.22
N PHE A 50 5.21 4.47 15.77
CA PHE A 50 5.87 3.37 15.05
C PHE A 50 7.00 2.70 15.81
N VAL A 51 7.06 2.85 17.14
CA VAL A 51 8.09 2.26 18.01
C VAL A 51 8.19 0.75 17.82
N ASN A 52 9.41 0.25 17.59
CA ASN A 52 9.72 -1.16 17.35
C ASN A 52 9.03 -1.75 16.11
N THR A 53 8.79 -0.95 15.08
CA THR A 53 8.28 -1.40 13.79
C THR A 53 9.32 -1.19 12.68
N ARG A 54 9.05 -1.73 11.48
CA ARG A 54 9.91 -1.45 10.29
C ARG A 54 9.85 0.01 9.83
N ALA A 55 8.89 0.76 10.30
CA ALA A 55 8.70 2.18 10.03
C ALA A 55 9.14 3.05 11.22
N ASP A 56 9.89 2.48 12.15
CA ASP A 56 10.40 3.20 13.31
C ASP A 56 11.34 4.34 12.89
N LEU A 57 11.02 5.54 13.35
CA LEU A 57 11.79 6.75 13.10
C LEU A 57 12.83 7.03 14.19
N GLY A 58 12.89 6.14 15.21
CA GLY A 58 13.68 6.33 16.42
C GLY A 58 13.00 7.24 17.45
N PRO A 59 13.62 7.44 18.62
CA PRO A 59 13.06 8.27 19.67
C PRO A 59 12.96 9.73 19.25
N CYS A 60 11.87 10.39 19.63
CA CYS A 60 11.71 11.82 19.37
C CYS A 60 12.77 12.62 20.16
N PRO A 61 13.53 13.51 19.51
CA PRO A 61 14.52 14.35 20.19
C PRO A 61 13.89 15.51 20.99
N LYS A 62 12.57 15.71 20.84
CA LYS A 62 11.83 16.81 21.46
C LYS A 62 10.93 16.31 22.56
N VAL A 63 10.54 17.23 23.42
CA VAL A 63 9.73 16.91 24.60
C VAL A 63 8.25 16.83 24.23
N HIS A 64 7.57 15.85 24.77
CA HIS A 64 6.11 15.69 24.71
C HIS A 64 5.55 16.10 26.06
N ASP A 65 4.73 17.16 26.10
CA ASP A 65 4.13 17.69 27.32
C ASP A 65 2.66 17.99 27.06
N ASP A 66 1.79 17.38 27.85
CA ASP A 66 0.34 17.53 27.71
C ASP A 66 -0.13 18.94 28.10
N SER A 67 0.55 19.60 29.07
CA SER A 67 0.22 20.98 29.47
C SER A 67 0.50 21.98 28.35
N ALA A 68 1.60 21.77 27.60
CA ALA A 68 1.90 22.58 26.41
C ALA A 68 0.88 22.31 25.28
N LYS A 69 0.36 21.10 25.17
CA LYS A 69 -0.68 20.75 24.21
C LYS A 69 -2.01 21.43 24.52
N GLU A 70 -2.42 21.48 25.79
CA GLU A 70 -3.62 22.22 26.20
C GLU A 70 -3.51 23.72 25.88
N GLN A 71 -2.34 24.33 26.12
CA GLN A 71 -2.08 25.71 25.74
C GLN A 71 -2.15 25.91 24.22
N TYR A 72 -1.62 24.95 23.43
CA TYR A 72 -1.71 24.98 21.98
C TYR A 72 -3.15 24.91 21.49
N GLU A 73 -3.97 24.05 22.06
CA GLU A 73 -5.38 23.90 21.68
C GLU A 73 -6.18 25.17 21.90
N THR A 74 -5.92 25.87 23.01
CA THR A 74 -6.60 27.15 23.36
C THR A 74 -6.05 28.38 22.63
N SER A 75 -4.84 28.26 22.01
CA SER A 75 -4.21 29.37 21.32
C SER A 75 -4.83 29.67 19.96
N THR A 76 -4.83 30.93 19.56
CA THR A 76 -5.26 31.42 18.24
C THR A 76 -4.10 31.97 17.41
N SER A 77 -2.86 31.61 17.74
CA SER A 77 -1.66 32.12 17.09
C SER A 77 -1.53 31.64 15.63
N TYR A 78 -0.96 32.48 14.76
CA TYR A 78 -0.62 32.10 13.39
C TYR A 78 0.33 30.88 13.29
N LEU A 79 1.18 30.69 14.30
CA LEU A 79 2.09 29.53 14.37
C LEU A 79 1.36 28.21 14.43
N LYS A 80 0.11 28.20 14.93
CA LYS A 80 -0.73 26.99 14.94
C LYS A 80 -0.96 26.43 13.54
N SER A 81 -1.39 27.28 12.62
CA SER A 81 -1.60 26.88 11.22
C SER A 81 -0.30 26.39 10.55
N GLN A 82 0.84 27.01 10.89
CA GLN A 82 2.14 26.58 10.39
C GLN A 82 2.52 25.18 10.91
N TYR A 83 2.25 24.86 12.17
CA TYR A 83 2.54 23.55 12.75
C TYR A 83 1.61 22.47 12.17
N GLU A 84 0.36 22.81 11.89
CA GLU A 84 -0.60 21.94 11.21
C GLU A 84 -0.15 21.65 9.77
N ASP A 85 0.28 22.65 9.01
CA ASP A 85 0.81 22.47 7.66
C ASP A 85 2.11 21.61 7.66
N ASP A 86 3.00 21.81 8.64
CA ASP A 86 4.22 21.01 8.82
C ASP A 86 3.88 19.54 9.14
N PHE A 87 2.91 19.29 10.01
CA PHE A 87 2.42 17.96 10.33
C PHE A 87 1.81 17.28 9.11
N LEU A 88 0.94 17.98 8.38
CA LEU A 88 0.31 17.45 7.16
C LEU A 88 1.35 17.08 6.11
N ARG A 89 2.35 17.94 5.87
CA ARG A 89 3.43 17.66 4.91
C ARG A 89 4.21 16.41 5.29
N PHE A 90 4.57 16.28 6.56
CA PHE A 90 5.29 15.13 7.07
C PHE A 90 4.46 13.84 6.98
N ALA A 91 3.22 13.88 7.45
CA ALA A 91 2.30 12.75 7.43
C ALA A 91 1.99 12.28 6.00
N GLN A 92 1.74 13.21 5.06
CA GLN A 92 1.55 12.90 3.65
C GLN A 92 2.80 12.26 3.03
N GLY A 93 4.01 12.73 3.41
CA GLY A 93 5.26 12.10 2.98
C GLY A 93 5.32 10.63 3.37
N MET A 94 5.00 10.30 4.63
CA MET A 94 4.97 8.92 5.12
C MET A 94 3.90 8.07 4.42
N LEU A 95 2.71 8.61 4.18
CA LEU A 95 1.64 7.90 3.46
C LEU A 95 2.02 7.64 2.00
N ASN A 96 2.62 8.61 1.30
CA ASN A 96 3.12 8.43 -0.07
C ASN A 96 4.19 7.33 -0.15
N ASP A 97 5.04 7.19 0.88
CA ASP A 97 6.04 6.11 0.93
C ASP A 97 5.38 4.73 1.08
N VAL A 98 4.29 4.64 1.86
CA VAL A 98 3.50 3.41 1.99
C VAL A 98 2.76 3.10 0.69
N GLU A 99 2.14 4.08 0.05
CA GLU A 99 1.47 3.90 -1.25
C GLU A 99 2.44 3.37 -2.31
N ARG A 100 3.66 3.92 -2.37
CA ARG A 100 4.71 3.39 -3.24
C ARG A 100 5.07 1.93 -2.92
N LYS A 101 5.10 1.55 -1.63
CA LYS A 101 5.32 0.14 -1.21
C LYS A 101 4.16 -0.74 -1.63
N ILE A 102 2.91 -0.28 -1.48
CA ILE A 102 1.70 -0.99 -1.89
C ILE A 102 1.71 -1.25 -3.40
N VAL A 103 1.95 -0.20 -4.20
CA VAL A 103 2.02 -0.32 -5.67
C VAL A 103 3.11 -1.31 -6.10
N LYS A 104 4.31 -1.20 -5.52
CA LYS A 104 5.40 -2.17 -5.80
C LYS A 104 5.04 -3.59 -5.36
N GLY A 105 4.35 -3.74 -4.23
CA GLY A 105 3.85 -5.02 -3.73
C GLY A 105 2.85 -5.65 -4.71
N LYS A 106 1.84 -4.89 -5.13
CA LYS A 106 0.84 -5.33 -6.10
C LYS A 106 1.47 -5.71 -7.45
N GLN A 107 2.43 -4.90 -7.95
CA GLN A 107 3.17 -5.23 -9.18
C GLN A 107 3.97 -6.51 -9.05
N ARG A 108 4.61 -6.73 -7.90
CA ARG A 108 5.37 -7.97 -7.65
C ARG A 108 4.46 -9.20 -7.64
N LEU A 109 3.29 -9.12 -7.02
CA LEU A 109 2.31 -10.21 -7.05
C LEU A 109 1.82 -10.49 -8.47
N ALA A 110 1.46 -9.48 -9.23
CA ALA A 110 1.05 -9.63 -10.63
C ALA A 110 2.14 -10.27 -11.51
N LEU A 111 3.42 -9.94 -11.27
CA LEU A 111 4.54 -10.58 -11.96
C LEU A 111 4.76 -12.04 -11.53
N MET A 112 4.45 -12.39 -10.29
CA MET A 112 4.50 -13.78 -9.82
C MET A 112 3.39 -14.60 -10.43
N GLU A 113 2.16 -14.10 -10.44
CA GLU A 113 1.00 -14.71 -11.10
C GLU A 113 1.24 -14.90 -12.61
N ALA A 114 1.84 -13.90 -13.28
CA ALA A 114 2.18 -14.01 -14.71
C ALA A 114 3.28 -15.05 -14.99
N LYS A 115 4.17 -15.32 -14.02
CA LYS A 115 5.24 -16.34 -14.14
C LYS A 115 4.76 -17.74 -13.81
N GLU A 116 3.76 -17.87 -12.95
CA GLU A 116 3.17 -19.16 -12.55
C GLU A 116 2.22 -19.72 -13.61
N SER A 117 2.00 -19.03 -14.73
CA SER A 117 1.35 -19.58 -15.92
C SER A 117 2.37 -20.05 -16.98
N PRO A 118 3.29 -20.98 -16.69
CA PRO A 118 4.16 -21.55 -17.70
C PRO A 118 3.90 -23.02 -17.88
N SER A 119 3.77 -23.41 -19.12
CA SER A 119 3.83 -24.80 -19.61
C SER A 119 2.66 -25.73 -19.33
N SER A 120 1.49 -25.27 -18.99
CA SER A 120 0.31 -26.05 -19.35
C SER A 120 0.16 -25.97 -20.87
N LEU A 121 0.14 -27.12 -21.53
CA LEU A 121 -0.21 -27.20 -22.95
C LEU A 121 -1.44 -26.32 -23.18
N SER A 122 -1.36 -25.39 -24.14
CA SER A 122 -2.49 -24.50 -24.40
C SER A 122 -3.74 -25.39 -24.63
N PRO A 123 -4.95 -24.94 -24.27
CA PRO A 123 -6.17 -25.72 -24.50
C PRO A 123 -6.29 -26.17 -25.96
N ALA A 124 -5.76 -25.40 -26.91
CA ALA A 124 -5.67 -25.75 -28.33
C ALA A 124 -4.72 -26.94 -28.59
N GLN A 125 -3.69 -27.10 -27.79
CA GLN A 125 -2.71 -28.20 -27.91
C GLN A 125 -3.27 -29.50 -27.32
N THR A 126 -4.00 -29.41 -26.23
CA THR A 126 -4.72 -30.56 -25.61
C THR A 126 -5.79 -31.11 -26.55
N ILE A 127 -6.55 -30.26 -27.21
CA ILE A 127 -7.55 -30.64 -28.21
C ILE A 127 -6.88 -31.37 -29.40
N LYS A 128 -5.79 -30.79 -29.94
CA LYS A 128 -5.02 -31.41 -31.03
C LYS A 128 -4.45 -32.78 -30.63
N ASN A 129 -3.93 -32.91 -29.43
CA ASN A 129 -3.41 -34.17 -28.92
C ASN A 129 -4.52 -35.19 -28.79
N MET A 130 -5.73 -34.80 -28.33
CA MET A 130 -6.89 -35.71 -28.28
C MET A 130 -7.34 -36.15 -29.67
N GLU A 131 -7.37 -35.26 -30.65
CA GLU A 131 -7.67 -35.59 -32.05
C GLU A 131 -6.64 -36.58 -32.63
N GLN A 132 -5.34 -36.36 -32.36
CA GLN A 132 -4.28 -37.27 -32.77
C GLN A 132 -4.40 -38.65 -32.11
N ILE A 133 -4.72 -38.71 -30.81
CA ILE A 133 -4.96 -39.97 -30.09
C ILE A 133 -6.14 -40.74 -30.71
N ASN A 134 -7.21 -40.07 -31.10
CA ASN A 134 -8.36 -40.69 -31.76
C ASN A 134 -7.99 -41.23 -33.15
N LEU A 135 -7.29 -40.45 -33.96
CA LEU A 135 -6.81 -40.88 -35.29
C LEU A 135 -5.88 -42.09 -35.21
N LEU A 136 -4.91 -42.05 -34.24
CA LEU A 136 -4.03 -43.20 -34.01
C LEU A 136 -4.82 -44.45 -33.57
N SER A 137 -5.86 -44.29 -32.74
CA SER A 137 -6.69 -45.38 -32.28
C SER A 137 -7.51 -46.00 -33.42
N GLU A 138 -8.06 -45.19 -34.31
CA GLU A 138 -8.76 -45.66 -35.53
C GLU A 138 -7.78 -46.41 -36.47
N ARG A 139 -6.57 -45.85 -36.65
CA ARG A 139 -5.55 -46.50 -37.49
C ARG A 139 -5.09 -47.84 -36.92
N ILE A 140 -4.88 -47.93 -35.59
CA ILE A 140 -4.53 -49.16 -34.89
C ILE A 140 -5.63 -50.20 -35.12
N ASN A 141 -6.92 -49.84 -34.94
CA ASN A 141 -8.03 -50.78 -35.17
C ASN A 141 -8.12 -51.26 -36.62
N SER A 142 -7.88 -50.36 -37.60
CA SER A 142 -7.82 -50.74 -39.00
C SER A 142 -6.71 -51.74 -39.29
N LEU A 143 -5.51 -51.51 -38.77
CA LEU A 143 -4.35 -52.39 -38.95
C LEU A 143 -4.52 -53.75 -38.24
N VAL A 144 -5.18 -53.78 -37.10
CA VAL A 144 -5.50 -55.03 -36.41
C VAL A 144 -6.45 -55.89 -37.25
N ASN A 145 -7.51 -55.28 -37.78
CA ASN A 145 -8.44 -55.99 -38.67
C ASN A 145 -7.76 -56.51 -39.94
N GLU A 146 -6.83 -55.73 -40.51
CA GLU A 146 -6.04 -56.11 -41.69
C GLU A 146 -5.08 -57.24 -41.35
N ALA A 147 -4.43 -57.20 -40.17
CA ALA A 147 -3.57 -58.27 -39.67
C ALA A 147 -4.36 -59.58 -39.41
N GLU A 148 -5.59 -59.51 -38.93
CA GLU A 148 -6.47 -60.65 -38.76
C GLU A 148 -6.86 -61.28 -40.10
N GLN A 149 -7.18 -60.44 -41.11
CA GLN A 149 -7.48 -60.90 -42.46
C GLN A 149 -6.30 -61.61 -43.13
N THR A 150 -5.13 -60.98 -43.13
CA THR A 150 -3.92 -61.60 -43.70
C THR A 150 -3.48 -62.85 -42.94
N GLY A 151 -3.73 -62.91 -41.61
CA GLY A 151 -3.51 -64.06 -40.80
C GLY A 151 -4.46 -65.27 -41.18
N THR A 152 -5.74 -65.01 -41.51
CA THR A 152 -6.68 -65.99 -41.98
C THR A 152 -6.40 -66.51 -43.39
N GLU A 153 -5.76 -65.65 -44.21
CA GLU A 153 -5.29 -66.01 -45.57
C GLU A 153 -3.99 -66.85 -45.55
N GLY A 154 -3.34 -66.95 -44.39
CA GLY A 154 -2.12 -67.72 -44.19
C GLY A 154 -0.79 -66.97 -44.39
N ASN A 155 -0.83 -65.63 -44.64
CA ASN A 155 0.33 -64.80 -44.82
C ASN A 155 0.92 -64.35 -43.46
N VAL A 156 1.53 -65.24 -42.74
CA VAL A 156 2.01 -65.03 -41.36
C VAL A 156 3.08 -63.94 -41.27
N GLU A 157 3.96 -63.82 -42.25
CA GLU A 157 5.02 -62.80 -42.26
C GLU A 157 4.47 -61.40 -42.41
N GLU A 158 3.45 -61.21 -43.24
CA GLU A 158 2.78 -59.96 -43.48
C GLU A 158 1.95 -59.55 -42.24
N ALA A 159 1.22 -60.49 -41.63
CA ALA A 159 0.48 -60.29 -40.41
C ALA A 159 1.39 -59.87 -39.25
N GLN A 160 2.60 -60.47 -39.10
CA GLN A 160 3.57 -60.07 -38.12
C GLN A 160 4.16 -58.66 -38.37
N GLY A 161 4.32 -58.28 -39.64
CA GLY A 161 4.73 -56.93 -40.03
C GLY A 161 3.71 -55.87 -39.61
N LEU A 162 2.42 -56.15 -39.84
CA LEU A 162 1.31 -55.24 -39.44
C LEU A 162 1.18 -55.15 -37.92
N MET A 163 1.38 -56.28 -37.19
CA MET A 163 1.36 -56.24 -35.73
C MET A 163 2.48 -55.42 -35.14
N LYS A 164 3.70 -55.47 -35.68
CA LYS A 164 4.82 -54.61 -35.24
C LYS A 164 4.51 -53.14 -35.48
N LEU A 165 3.87 -52.80 -36.59
CA LEU A 165 3.45 -51.44 -36.85
C LEU A 165 2.35 -50.98 -35.88
N CYS A 166 1.40 -51.86 -35.53
CA CYS A 166 0.40 -51.60 -34.52
C CYS A 166 1.06 -51.29 -33.14
N ASP A 167 2.08 -52.03 -32.75
CA ASP A 167 2.74 -51.84 -31.48
C ASP A 167 3.50 -50.50 -31.44
N GLN A 168 4.14 -50.09 -32.54
CA GLN A 168 4.75 -48.75 -32.64
C GLN A 168 3.71 -47.62 -32.50
N LEU A 169 2.57 -47.74 -33.17
CA LEU A 169 1.50 -46.73 -33.08
C LEU A 169 0.84 -46.73 -31.68
N LYS A 170 0.77 -47.85 -30.99
CA LYS A 170 0.33 -47.93 -29.60
C LYS A 170 1.29 -47.17 -28.66
N GLU A 171 2.61 -47.34 -28.83
CA GLU A 171 3.58 -46.63 -28.05
C GLU A 171 3.49 -45.09 -28.26
N GLU A 172 3.32 -44.69 -29.53
CA GLU A 172 3.14 -43.27 -29.85
C GLU A 172 1.85 -42.71 -29.23
N ARG A 173 0.74 -43.40 -29.34
CA ARG A 173 -0.52 -43.01 -28.69
C ARG A 173 -0.38 -42.91 -27.17
N ASP A 174 0.29 -43.89 -26.54
CA ASP A 174 0.45 -43.93 -25.09
C ASP A 174 1.41 -42.84 -24.58
N THR A 175 2.38 -42.45 -25.39
CA THR A 175 3.25 -41.29 -25.06
C THR A 175 2.47 -39.99 -25.10
N LEU A 176 1.62 -39.76 -26.12
CA LEU A 176 0.75 -38.60 -26.22
C LEU A 176 -0.28 -38.56 -25.07
N ARG A 177 -0.83 -39.74 -24.69
CA ARG A 177 -1.74 -39.84 -23.57
C ARG A 177 -1.10 -39.49 -22.24
N LYS A 178 0.11 -40.01 -21.98
CA LYS A 178 0.90 -39.65 -20.78
C LYS A 178 1.24 -38.17 -20.72
N GLN A 179 1.57 -37.57 -21.85
CA GLN A 179 1.80 -36.11 -21.90
C GLN A 179 0.56 -35.31 -21.54
N ASN A 180 -0.61 -35.76 -22.01
CA ASN A 180 -1.88 -35.10 -21.75
C ASN A 180 -2.30 -35.28 -20.27
N ASP A 181 -2.18 -36.50 -19.73
CA ASP A 181 -2.49 -36.82 -18.32
C ASP A 181 -1.56 -36.11 -17.35
N ASN A 182 -0.26 -36.05 -17.65
CA ASN A 182 0.71 -35.30 -16.85
C ASN A 182 0.43 -33.80 -16.84
N SER A 183 0.02 -33.21 -17.96
CA SER A 183 -0.34 -31.80 -18.04
C SER A 183 -1.59 -31.49 -17.22
N HIS A 184 -2.59 -32.36 -17.23
CA HIS A 184 -3.82 -32.17 -16.44
C HIS A 184 -3.57 -32.35 -14.93
N TRP A 185 -2.76 -33.33 -14.53
CA TRP A 185 -2.39 -33.50 -13.11
C TRP A 185 -1.53 -32.36 -12.58
N SER A 186 -0.56 -31.92 -13.38
CA SER A 186 0.27 -30.76 -13.06
C SER A 186 -0.59 -29.50 -12.91
N GLN A 187 -1.55 -29.29 -13.81
CA GLN A 187 -2.47 -28.16 -13.78
C GLN A 187 -3.36 -28.16 -12.55
N THR A 188 -3.92 -29.31 -12.15
CA THR A 188 -4.76 -29.40 -10.95
C THR A 188 -3.94 -29.24 -9.67
N ALA A 189 -2.75 -29.79 -9.60
CA ALA A 189 -1.84 -29.62 -8.47
C ALA A 189 -1.33 -28.17 -8.35
N GLU A 190 -1.06 -27.52 -9.49
CA GLU A 190 -0.60 -26.13 -9.56
C GLU A 190 -1.71 -25.14 -9.19
N LEU A 191 -2.96 -25.38 -9.65
CA LEU A 191 -4.13 -24.61 -9.24
C LEU A 191 -4.42 -24.74 -7.73
N ALA A 192 -4.30 -25.94 -7.17
CA ALA A 192 -4.45 -26.16 -5.74
C ALA A 192 -3.34 -25.45 -4.94
N ALA A 193 -2.08 -25.56 -5.39
CA ALA A 193 -0.95 -24.87 -4.77
C ALA A 193 -1.01 -23.34 -4.92
N ALA A 194 -1.56 -22.85 -6.03
CA ALA A 194 -1.79 -21.42 -6.26
C ALA A 194 -2.89 -20.87 -5.36
N GLN A 195 -3.99 -21.62 -5.16
CA GLN A 195 -5.04 -21.24 -4.21
C GLN A 195 -4.53 -21.17 -2.77
N GLU A 196 -3.64 -22.09 -2.35
CA GLU A 196 -3.03 -22.06 -1.02
C GLU A 196 -2.04 -20.90 -0.83
N LYS A 197 -1.52 -20.32 -1.92
CA LYS A 197 -0.49 -19.27 -1.88
C LYS A 197 -0.95 -17.91 -2.36
N GLN A 198 -2.24 -17.73 -2.62
CA GLN A 198 -2.74 -16.40 -2.99
C GLN A 198 -2.43 -15.40 -1.87
N MET A 199 -1.67 -14.40 -2.22
CA MET A 199 -1.30 -13.32 -1.31
C MET A 199 -1.90 -12.01 -1.80
N GLU A 200 -2.36 -11.20 -0.85
CA GLU A 200 -2.81 -9.84 -1.10
C GLU A 200 -1.95 -8.84 -0.37
N VAL A 201 -1.93 -7.61 -0.86
CA VAL A 201 -1.24 -6.50 -0.20
C VAL A 201 -2.25 -5.68 0.58
N CYS A 202 -2.03 -5.53 1.89
CA CYS A 202 -2.85 -4.66 2.72
C CYS A 202 -2.80 -3.20 2.22
N GLU A 203 -3.95 -2.59 1.96
CA GLU A 203 -4.08 -1.23 1.43
C GLU A 203 -3.75 -0.12 2.44
N VAL A 204 -3.59 -0.47 3.72
CA VAL A 204 -3.27 0.48 4.78
C VAL A 204 -1.78 0.54 5.07
N CYS A 205 -1.12 -0.62 5.22
CA CYS A 205 0.28 -0.69 5.68
C CYS A 205 1.24 -1.32 4.67
N GLY A 206 0.72 -1.90 3.55
CA GLY A 206 1.55 -2.54 2.54
C GLY A 206 2.15 -3.89 2.94
N ALA A 207 1.63 -4.54 3.99
CA ALA A 207 2.03 -5.89 4.35
C ALA A 207 1.37 -6.92 3.45
N PHE A 208 2.07 -8.05 3.20
CA PHE A 208 1.50 -9.17 2.47
C PHE A 208 0.64 -10.02 3.42
N LEU A 209 -0.55 -10.36 3.00
CA LEU A 209 -1.52 -11.21 3.67
C LEU A 209 -1.80 -12.42 2.79
N ILE A 210 -2.00 -13.59 3.40
CA ILE A 210 -2.40 -14.81 2.68
C ILE A 210 -3.92 -14.80 2.61
N VAL A 211 -4.47 -14.98 1.41
CA VAL A 211 -5.92 -15.09 1.19
C VAL A 211 -6.38 -16.43 1.78
N GLY A 212 -7.38 -16.37 2.66
CA GLY A 212 -7.88 -17.57 3.35
C GLY A 212 -7.05 -18.02 4.56
N ASP A 213 -6.16 -17.19 5.06
CA ASP A 213 -5.45 -17.47 6.32
C ASP A 213 -6.41 -17.48 7.53
N ALA A 214 -5.97 -18.07 8.63
CA ALA A 214 -6.76 -18.12 9.87
C ALA A 214 -7.14 -16.71 10.33
N GLN A 215 -8.41 -16.53 10.73
CA GLN A 215 -8.93 -15.23 11.17
C GLN A 215 -8.06 -14.58 12.26
N SER A 216 -7.51 -15.40 13.17
CA SER A 216 -6.61 -14.91 14.22
C SER A 216 -5.37 -14.17 13.68
N ARG A 217 -4.81 -14.62 12.55
CA ARG A 217 -3.64 -13.95 11.94
C ARG A 217 -4.02 -12.64 11.26
N ILE A 218 -5.20 -12.60 10.68
CA ILE A 218 -5.74 -11.36 10.09
C ILE A 218 -5.99 -10.35 11.23
N ASP A 219 -6.58 -10.79 12.32
CA ASP A 219 -6.84 -9.94 13.50
C ASP A 219 -5.52 -9.46 14.14
N ASP A 220 -4.52 -10.33 14.29
CA ASP A 220 -3.18 -9.97 14.77
C ASP A 220 -2.52 -8.91 13.86
N HIS A 221 -2.71 -9.03 12.54
CA HIS A 221 -2.22 -8.03 11.61
C HIS A 221 -2.94 -6.68 11.80
N LEU A 222 -4.29 -6.69 11.90
CA LEU A 222 -5.10 -5.48 12.05
C LEU A 222 -4.82 -4.77 13.39
N MET A 223 -4.56 -5.53 14.47
CA MET A 223 -4.14 -5.00 15.77
C MET A 223 -2.65 -4.62 15.82
N GLY A 224 -1.88 -4.96 14.80
CA GLY A 224 -0.45 -4.70 14.73
C GLY A 224 -0.13 -3.21 14.73
N LYS A 225 0.87 -2.78 15.53
CA LYS A 225 1.29 -1.37 15.68
C LYS A 225 1.51 -0.66 14.34
N GLN A 226 2.05 -1.35 13.33
CA GLN A 226 2.29 -0.76 12.03
C GLN A 226 0.98 -0.48 11.29
N HIS A 227 0.01 -1.42 11.30
CA HIS A 227 -1.28 -1.23 10.65
C HIS A 227 -2.09 -0.13 11.33
N VAL A 228 -2.24 -0.22 12.65
CA VAL A 228 -2.95 0.79 13.47
C VAL A 228 -2.30 2.16 13.33
N GLY A 229 -0.95 2.22 13.29
CA GLY A 229 -0.21 3.46 13.11
C GLY A 229 -0.52 4.15 11.79
N TYR A 230 -0.49 3.43 10.67
CA TYR A 230 -0.83 4.02 9.37
C TYR A 230 -2.31 4.35 9.23
N ALA A 231 -3.22 3.53 9.78
CA ALA A 231 -4.64 3.83 9.82
C ALA A 231 -4.91 5.14 10.57
N ARG A 232 -4.30 5.30 11.75
CA ARG A 232 -4.42 6.51 12.57
C ARG A 232 -3.82 7.74 11.89
N LEU A 233 -2.69 7.57 11.20
CA LEU A 233 -2.05 8.63 10.43
C LEU A 233 -2.94 9.10 9.27
N LYS A 234 -3.54 8.16 8.52
CA LYS A 234 -4.44 8.45 7.41
C LYS A 234 -5.68 9.22 7.90
N GLN A 235 -6.31 8.74 8.97
CA GLN A 235 -7.45 9.41 9.59
C GLN A 235 -7.09 10.84 10.04
N ALA A 236 -5.94 11.02 10.70
CA ALA A 236 -5.50 12.33 11.16
C ALA A 236 -5.28 13.32 10.00
N VAL A 237 -4.70 12.84 8.88
CA VAL A 237 -4.52 13.67 7.67
C VAL A 237 -5.87 14.05 7.07
N GLU A 238 -6.81 13.12 6.97
CA GLU A 238 -8.17 13.41 6.44
C GLU A 238 -8.88 14.48 7.28
N GLU A 239 -8.86 14.34 8.60
CA GLU A 239 -9.48 15.30 9.53
C GLU A 239 -8.82 16.68 9.42
N LEU A 240 -7.50 16.77 9.45
CA LEU A 240 -6.78 18.05 9.38
C LEU A 240 -6.93 18.74 8.02
N VAL A 241 -6.96 17.98 6.93
CA VAL A 241 -7.20 18.54 5.59
C VAL A 241 -8.57 19.22 5.51
N VAL A 242 -9.59 18.66 6.15
CA VAL A 242 -10.92 19.28 6.22
C VAL A 242 -10.88 20.58 7.02
N ILE A 243 -10.22 20.58 8.18
CA ILE A 243 -10.09 21.76 9.06
C ILE A 243 -9.32 22.88 8.34
N VAL A 244 -8.14 22.61 7.82
CA VAL A 244 -7.28 23.59 7.14
C VAL A 244 -7.96 24.16 5.88
N LYS A 245 -8.72 23.33 5.14
CA LYS A 245 -9.53 23.83 4.01
C LYS A 245 -10.65 24.76 4.45
N ALA A 246 -11.32 24.44 5.55
CA ALA A 246 -12.39 25.28 6.10
C ALA A 246 -11.84 26.64 6.58
N GLU A 247 -10.71 26.65 7.26
CA GLU A 247 -10.05 27.88 7.72
C GLU A 247 -9.57 28.76 6.55
N LYS A 248 -8.91 28.17 5.55
CA LYS A 248 -8.48 28.89 4.33
C LYS A 248 -9.66 29.41 3.50
N ALA A 249 -10.82 28.74 3.55
CA ALA A 249 -12.05 29.21 2.91
C ALA A 249 -12.71 30.36 3.69
N GLY A 250 -12.62 30.35 5.03
CA GLY A 250 -13.06 31.43 5.92
C GLY A 250 -12.23 32.72 5.71
N GLN A 251 -10.90 32.59 5.71
CA GLN A 251 -9.99 33.71 5.49
C GLN A 251 -10.14 34.39 4.12
N LYS A 252 -10.41 33.62 3.06
CA LYS A 252 -10.70 34.17 1.72
C LYS A 252 -12.02 34.97 1.64
N LYS A 253 -12.93 34.77 2.56
CA LYS A 253 -14.18 35.56 2.64
C LYS A 253 -13.96 36.91 3.34
N GLU A 254 -13.01 36.99 4.25
CA GLU A 254 -12.69 38.23 4.98
C GLU A 254 -11.76 39.17 4.18
N GLU A 255 -10.94 38.65 3.25
CA GLU A 255 -10.04 39.49 2.41
C GLU A 255 -10.71 40.22 1.23
N LYS A 256 -12.02 40.03 1.00
CA LYS A 256 -12.72 40.57 -0.19
C LYS A 256 -13.49 41.88 -0.06
N PRO A 257 -13.40 42.75 0.96
CA PRO A 257 -14.05 44.05 0.81
C PRO A 257 -13.14 45.29 0.77
N VAL A 258 -11.83 45.19 0.88
CA VAL A 258 -11.02 46.43 1.04
C VAL A 258 -10.66 47.11 -0.28
N LYS A 259 -10.62 46.41 -1.42
CA LYS A 259 -10.29 47.03 -2.73
C LYS A 259 -11.44 47.79 -3.39
N GLY A 260 -12.67 47.55 -2.99
CA GLY A 260 -13.89 48.27 -3.51
C GLY A 260 -14.21 49.56 -2.75
N MET A 261 -13.79 49.62 -1.46
CA MET A 261 -14.14 50.78 -0.60
C MET A 261 -13.21 51.95 -0.75
N ILE A 262 -11.96 51.74 -1.15
CA ILE A 262 -10.97 52.80 -1.32
C ILE A 262 -11.22 53.57 -2.61
N VAL A 263 -11.73 52.92 -3.67
CA VAL A 263 -12.06 53.61 -4.93
C VAL A 263 -13.32 54.45 -4.81
N GLY A 264 -14.32 54.00 -4.01
CA GLY A 264 -15.55 54.78 -3.73
C GLY A 264 -15.30 56.00 -2.83
N ALA A 265 -14.39 55.92 -1.87
CA ALA A 265 -14.12 56.99 -0.93
C ALA A 265 -13.25 58.11 -1.56
N ILE A 266 -12.46 57.82 -2.59
CA ILE A 266 -11.62 58.84 -3.27
C ILE A 266 -12.44 59.67 -4.26
N THR A 267 -13.54 59.14 -4.83
CA THR A 267 -14.41 59.87 -5.75
C THR A 267 -15.36 60.81 -5.05
N GLU A 268 -15.63 60.67 -3.73
CA GLU A 268 -16.45 61.60 -2.97
C GLU A 268 -15.69 62.83 -2.42
N ILE A 269 -14.35 62.76 -2.35
CA ILE A 269 -13.52 63.82 -1.74
C ILE A 269 -12.89 64.77 -2.75
N TYR A 270 -12.74 64.36 -4.04
CA TYR A 270 -12.14 65.19 -5.09
C TYR A 270 -12.97 65.17 -6.36
N PRO A 271 -13.47 66.31 -6.86
CA PRO A 271 -14.14 66.39 -8.16
C PRO A 271 -13.14 66.14 -9.31
N LEU A 272 -13.66 65.53 -10.38
CA LEU A 272 -12.95 64.96 -11.54
C LEU A 272 -12.04 65.93 -12.36
N GLU A 273 -11.85 67.15 -11.92
CA GLU A 273 -11.05 68.16 -12.66
C GLU A 273 -9.52 68.19 -12.29
N TYR A 274 -9.06 67.35 -11.36
CA TYR A 274 -7.67 67.38 -10.86
C TYR A 274 -6.86 66.05 -10.99
N ILE A 275 -7.27 65.14 -11.86
CA ILE A 275 -6.64 63.79 -11.97
C ILE A 275 -5.79 63.53 -13.24
N PRO A 276 -5.02 64.46 -13.79
CA PRO A 276 -4.10 64.05 -14.87
C PRO A 276 -2.61 63.89 -14.49
N VAL A 277 -2.21 63.99 -13.21
CA VAL A 277 -0.75 64.09 -12.94
C VAL A 277 -0.21 62.98 -12.01
N LEU A 278 -1.01 62.02 -11.53
CA LEU A 278 -0.52 61.03 -10.53
C LEU A 278 -0.58 59.55 -10.99
N LEU A 279 -0.71 59.27 -12.27
CA LEU A 279 -0.74 57.90 -12.76
C LEU A 279 0.46 57.46 -13.63
N GLU A 280 1.56 58.24 -13.63
CA GLU A 280 2.78 57.85 -14.37
C GLU A 280 3.94 57.35 -13.49
N GLU A 281 3.81 57.24 -12.16
CA GLU A 281 4.87 56.72 -11.31
C GLU A 281 4.32 55.75 -10.24
N VAL A 282 3.80 54.56 -10.63
CA VAL A 282 3.86 53.31 -9.82
C VAL A 282 3.88 52.11 -10.73
#